data_747e9b3d5f5cea746aabb7ddfc2f88cb
#
_entry.id   747e9b3d5f5cea746aabb7ddfc2f88cb
#
_cell.length_a   1.000
_cell.length_b   1.000
_cell.length_c   1.000
_cell.angle_alpha   90.00
_cell.angle_beta   90.00
_cell.angle_gamma   90.00
#
_symmetry.space_group_name_H-M   'P 1'
#
loop_
_entity.id
_entity.type
_entity.pdbx_description
1 polymer ?
#
loop_
_entity_poly.entity_id
_entity_poly.type
_entity_poly.pdbx_seq_one_letter_code
_entity_poly.pdbx_strand_id
1 'polypeptide(L)'
;MPLAPLSRRSVVLAGVLALAGCSTAVPEGITAVTPFDATRYAGKWFEIARLDHSFERGLGNVSATYTLQADGSVQVLNRGYNNEKKEWKQAEGRALFTGSPQVASLKVSFFGPFYGGYHVVQLDADYRWALVVGADRSYAWILARDKQLPAAVRSQLLAKAQEIGIAVDQLVWVDQSRSDS
;
A
#
# COMPACT_ATOMS: atom_id res chain seq x y z
N MET A 1 -54.47 51.76 3.21
CA MET A 1 -53.90 50.47 3.71
C MET A 1 -52.70 50.12 2.83
N PRO A 2 -51.46 50.22 3.30
CA PRO A 2 -50.30 49.83 2.54
C PRO A 2 -49.92 48.38 2.85
N LEU A 3 -49.66 47.60 1.78
CA LEU A 3 -49.21 46.20 1.82
C LEU A 3 -47.72 46.15 2.22
N ALA A 4 -47.43 45.29 3.19
CA ALA A 4 -46.07 45.03 3.65
C ALA A 4 -45.28 44.13 2.65
N PRO A 5 -43.97 44.32 2.46
CA PRO A 5 -43.16 43.47 1.57
C PRO A 5 -42.76 42.16 2.26
N LEU A 6 -42.93 41.05 1.53
CA LEU A 6 -42.44 39.73 1.92
C LEU A 6 -40.89 39.70 1.87
N SER A 7 -40.29 39.41 3.02
CA SER A 7 -38.87 39.15 3.19
C SER A 7 -38.48 37.81 2.55
N ARG A 8 -37.69 37.84 1.50
CA ARG A 8 -37.00 36.67 0.92
C ARG A 8 -35.87 36.26 1.85
N ARG A 9 -36.09 35.21 2.64
CA ARG A 9 -34.99 34.52 3.36
C ARG A 9 -34.21 33.71 2.37
N SER A 10 -33.01 34.20 2.02
CA SER A 10 -32.01 33.44 1.25
C SER A 10 -31.43 32.33 2.14
N VAL A 11 -31.78 31.08 1.85
CA VAL A 11 -31.13 29.92 2.45
C VAL A 11 -29.80 29.72 1.70
N VAL A 12 -28.70 30.09 2.37
CA VAL A 12 -27.34 29.77 1.89
C VAL A 12 -27.07 28.30 2.25
N LEU A 13 -27.16 27.41 1.26
CA LEU A 13 -26.78 26.03 1.38
C LEU A 13 -25.27 25.98 1.31
N ALA A 14 -24.60 25.91 2.47
CA ALA A 14 -23.16 25.68 2.55
C ALA A 14 -22.89 24.23 2.17
N GLY A 15 -22.53 24.01 0.92
CA GLY A 15 -22.05 22.73 0.44
C GLY A 15 -20.69 22.43 1.08
N VAL A 16 -20.63 21.45 1.99
CA VAL A 16 -19.39 20.87 2.47
C VAL A 16 -18.81 20.04 1.33
N LEU A 17 -17.87 20.61 0.57
CA LEU A 17 -16.99 19.79 -0.30
C LEU A 17 -16.14 18.92 0.62
N ALA A 18 -16.50 17.64 0.72
CA ALA A 18 -15.61 16.61 1.25
C ALA A 18 -14.41 16.51 0.29
N LEU A 19 -13.28 17.11 0.64
CA LEU A 19 -11.99 16.84 0.03
C LEU A 19 -11.67 15.39 0.34
N ALA A 20 -11.93 14.49 -0.60
CA ALA A 20 -11.36 13.15 -0.61
C ALA A 20 -9.85 13.30 -0.87
N GLY A 21 -9.11 13.72 0.15
CA GLY A 21 -7.66 13.74 0.14
C GLY A 21 -7.16 12.30 0.13
N CYS A 22 -6.12 12.01 -0.65
CA CYS A 22 -5.39 10.75 -0.57
C CYS A 22 -4.97 10.54 0.89
N SER A 23 -5.65 9.64 1.61
CA SER A 23 -5.32 9.34 3.00
C SER A 23 -3.96 8.64 3.05
N THR A 24 -3.10 9.05 3.96
CA THR A 24 -1.85 8.35 4.26
C THR A 24 -1.86 7.77 5.67
N ALA A 25 -2.99 7.88 6.37
CA ALA A 25 -3.18 7.33 7.69
C ALA A 25 -3.40 5.81 7.64
N VAL A 26 -3.05 5.13 8.72
CA VAL A 26 -3.42 3.72 8.91
C VAL A 26 -4.95 3.63 8.92
N PRO A 27 -5.55 2.69 8.17
CA PRO A 27 -7.00 2.52 8.18
C PRO A 27 -7.54 2.20 9.58
N GLU A 28 -8.73 2.69 9.90
CA GLU A 28 -9.36 2.48 11.19
C GLU A 28 -9.45 0.98 11.56
N GLY A 29 -9.13 0.65 12.81
CA GLY A 29 -9.13 -0.73 13.31
C GLY A 29 -7.94 -1.57 12.86
N ILE A 30 -6.97 -0.98 12.15
CA ILE A 30 -5.72 -1.63 11.75
C ILE A 30 -4.56 -1.04 12.55
N THR A 31 -3.61 -1.89 12.94
CA THR A 31 -2.40 -1.46 13.66
C THR A 31 -1.16 -1.84 12.85
N ALA A 32 -0.29 -0.86 12.60
CA ALA A 32 1.01 -1.11 11.98
C ALA A 32 1.97 -1.79 12.99
N VAL A 33 2.85 -2.63 12.46
CA VAL A 33 3.85 -3.37 13.25
C VAL A 33 4.77 -2.42 14.02
N THR A 34 5.01 -2.74 15.29
CA THR A 34 6.00 -2.08 16.16
C THR A 34 6.51 -3.11 17.17
N PRO A 35 7.82 -3.15 17.51
CA PRO A 35 8.90 -2.34 16.93
C PRO A 35 9.22 -2.74 15.50
N PHE A 36 9.61 -1.77 14.68
CA PHE A 36 10.01 -1.95 13.28
C PHE A 36 11.44 -1.47 13.07
N ASP A 37 12.22 -2.24 12.32
CA ASP A 37 13.59 -1.92 11.93
C ASP A 37 13.66 -1.77 10.39
N ALA A 38 13.76 -0.53 9.92
CA ALA A 38 13.85 -0.22 8.50
C ALA A 38 15.10 -0.81 7.83
N THR A 39 16.20 -0.98 8.59
CA THR A 39 17.45 -1.56 8.07
C THR A 39 17.26 -3.04 7.73
N ARG A 40 16.54 -3.78 8.57
CA ARG A 40 16.19 -5.19 8.32
C ARG A 40 15.14 -5.32 7.21
N TYR A 41 14.25 -4.34 7.08
CA TYR A 41 13.21 -4.33 6.05
C TYR A 41 13.74 -3.94 4.67
N ALA A 42 14.85 -3.22 4.59
CA ALA A 42 15.52 -2.83 3.35
C ALA A 42 15.89 -4.02 2.47
N GLY A 43 16.17 -3.74 1.20
CA GLY A 43 16.51 -4.76 0.18
C GLY A 43 15.31 -5.20 -0.63
N LYS A 44 15.46 -6.33 -1.34
CA LYS A 44 14.48 -6.82 -2.32
C LYS A 44 13.39 -7.66 -1.66
N TRP A 45 12.15 -7.42 -2.09
CA TRP A 45 10.95 -8.20 -1.76
C TRP A 45 10.25 -8.61 -3.05
N PHE A 46 9.76 -9.85 -3.10
CA PHE A 46 8.88 -10.32 -4.17
C PHE A 46 7.43 -10.11 -3.75
N GLU A 47 6.62 -9.63 -4.67
CA GLU A 47 5.18 -9.54 -4.48
C GLU A 47 4.55 -10.90 -4.77
N ILE A 48 3.97 -11.51 -3.76
CA ILE A 48 3.37 -12.84 -3.86
C ILE A 48 1.89 -12.76 -4.22
N ALA A 49 1.20 -11.79 -3.62
CA ALA A 49 -0.20 -11.51 -3.94
C ALA A 49 -0.54 -10.03 -3.72
N ARG A 50 -1.57 -9.56 -4.40
CA ARG A 50 -2.11 -8.20 -4.25
C ARG A 50 -3.61 -8.15 -4.51
N LEU A 51 -4.28 -7.11 -4.04
CA LEU A 51 -5.54 -6.68 -4.64
C LEU A 51 -5.23 -5.95 -5.97
N ASP A 52 -6.09 -6.14 -6.99
CA ASP A 52 -5.81 -5.63 -8.33
C ASP A 52 -6.01 -4.12 -8.45
N HIS A 53 -4.98 -3.44 -8.94
CA HIS A 53 -5.01 -2.02 -9.25
C HIS A 53 -4.46 -1.73 -10.64
N SER A 54 -4.96 -0.64 -11.26
CA SER A 54 -4.64 -0.30 -12.66
C SER A 54 -3.14 -0.10 -12.91
N PHE A 55 -2.37 0.36 -11.93
CA PHE A 55 -0.93 0.61 -12.06
C PHE A 55 -0.08 -0.68 -12.06
N GLU A 56 -0.63 -1.80 -11.55
CA GLU A 56 0.04 -3.12 -11.48
C GLU A 56 -0.64 -4.19 -12.34
N ARG A 57 -1.79 -3.86 -12.93
CA ARG A 57 -2.59 -4.81 -13.70
C ARG A 57 -1.78 -5.39 -14.85
N GLY A 58 -1.84 -6.73 -14.97
CA GLY A 58 -1.12 -7.49 -16.01
C GLY A 58 0.38 -7.65 -15.76
N LEU A 59 0.91 -7.18 -14.61
CA LEU A 59 2.29 -7.41 -14.23
C LEU A 59 2.45 -8.74 -13.50
N GLY A 60 3.43 -9.52 -13.93
CA GLY A 60 4.00 -10.66 -13.21
C GLY A 60 5.43 -10.39 -12.81
N ASN A 61 6.04 -11.29 -12.04
CA ASN A 61 7.42 -11.20 -11.57
C ASN A 61 7.74 -9.85 -10.91
N VAL A 62 6.75 -9.39 -10.12
CA VAL A 62 6.80 -8.09 -9.46
C VAL A 62 7.71 -8.17 -8.24
N SER A 63 8.55 -7.17 -8.10
CA SER A 63 9.41 -6.99 -6.93
C SER A 63 9.48 -5.51 -6.53
N ALA A 64 9.68 -5.26 -5.23
CA ALA A 64 10.00 -3.96 -4.68
C ALA A 64 11.39 -4.02 -4.03
N THR A 65 12.22 -3.03 -4.27
CA THR A 65 13.50 -2.87 -3.58
C THR A 65 13.46 -1.57 -2.78
N TYR A 66 13.71 -1.69 -1.48
CA TYR A 66 13.74 -0.57 -0.54
C TYR A 66 15.16 -0.25 -0.15
N THR A 67 15.56 1.02 -0.28
CA THR A 67 16.90 1.50 0.09
C THR A 67 16.76 2.66 1.06
N LEU A 68 17.22 2.45 2.30
CA LEU A 68 17.22 3.51 3.31
C LEU A 68 18.21 4.59 2.94
N GLN A 69 17.77 5.84 2.97
CA GLN A 69 18.57 7.02 2.63
C GLN A 69 19.12 7.69 3.89
N ALA A 70 20.19 8.47 3.73
CA ALA A 70 20.83 9.19 4.84
C ALA A 70 19.91 10.21 5.53
N ASP A 71 18.88 10.70 4.83
CA ASP A 71 17.87 11.62 5.38
C ASP A 71 16.71 10.90 6.11
N GLY A 72 16.80 9.58 6.27
CA GLY A 72 15.76 8.75 6.89
C GLY A 72 14.59 8.40 5.98
N SER A 73 14.58 8.86 4.73
CA SER A 73 13.60 8.41 3.74
C SER A 73 13.97 7.03 3.19
N VAL A 74 13.03 6.39 2.49
CA VAL A 74 13.25 5.11 1.82
C VAL A 74 13.04 5.32 0.32
N GLN A 75 14.07 5.06 -0.49
CA GLN A 75 13.91 4.94 -1.93
C GLN A 75 13.20 3.62 -2.24
N VAL A 76 12.22 3.66 -3.11
CA VAL A 76 11.43 2.51 -3.55
C VAL A 76 11.66 2.31 -5.05
N LEU A 77 12.10 1.12 -5.44
CA LEU A 77 12.17 0.71 -6.84
C LEU A 77 11.24 -0.49 -7.04
N ASN A 78 10.11 -0.25 -7.70
CA ASN A 78 9.21 -1.30 -8.12
C ASN A 78 9.58 -1.75 -9.53
N ARG A 79 9.60 -3.08 -9.76
CA ARG A 79 9.87 -3.68 -11.05
C ARG A 79 8.88 -4.80 -11.30
N GLY A 80 8.32 -4.88 -12.52
CA GLY A 80 7.40 -5.93 -12.91
C GLY A 80 7.46 -6.21 -14.41
N TYR A 81 7.17 -7.43 -14.82
CA TYR A 81 7.14 -7.83 -16.22
C TYR A 81 5.71 -7.74 -16.76
N ASN A 82 5.52 -6.92 -17.78
CA ASN A 82 4.24 -6.84 -18.48
C ASN A 82 4.13 -8.03 -19.45
N ASN A 83 3.26 -8.98 -19.12
CA ASN A 83 3.10 -10.22 -19.90
C ASN A 83 2.49 -9.98 -21.31
N GLU A 84 1.67 -8.95 -21.46
CA GLU A 84 1.06 -8.57 -22.72
C GLU A 84 2.07 -7.91 -23.66
N LYS A 85 2.78 -6.90 -23.16
CA LYS A 85 3.79 -6.14 -23.92
C LYS A 85 5.15 -6.81 -23.99
N LYS A 86 5.37 -7.87 -23.20
CA LYS A 86 6.63 -8.62 -23.12
C LYS A 86 7.84 -7.74 -22.77
N GLU A 87 7.64 -6.80 -21.86
CA GLU A 87 8.65 -5.84 -21.42
C GLU A 87 8.70 -5.69 -19.90
N TRP A 88 9.87 -5.36 -19.36
CA TRP A 88 10.02 -4.95 -17.99
C TRP A 88 9.57 -3.50 -17.81
N LYS A 89 8.82 -3.26 -16.74
CA LYS A 89 8.47 -1.92 -16.26
C LYS A 89 9.14 -1.66 -14.92
N GLN A 90 9.51 -0.41 -14.70
CA GLN A 90 10.05 0.07 -13.43
C GLN A 90 9.37 1.38 -13.05
N ALA A 91 9.22 1.59 -11.74
CA ALA A 91 8.77 2.84 -11.16
C ALA A 91 9.60 3.14 -9.92
N GLU A 92 10.14 4.35 -9.86
CA GLU A 92 10.88 4.84 -8.70
C GLU A 92 9.99 5.72 -7.85
N GLY A 93 10.04 5.52 -6.55
CA GLY A 93 9.28 6.27 -5.58
C GLY A 93 10.10 6.60 -4.34
N ARG A 94 9.51 7.43 -3.50
CA ARG A 94 10.07 7.79 -2.21
C ARG A 94 9.04 7.58 -1.12
N ALA A 95 9.43 6.87 -0.08
CA ALA A 95 8.60 6.68 1.10
C ALA A 95 9.17 7.45 2.29
N LEU A 96 8.27 7.96 3.12
CA LEU A 96 8.55 8.71 4.33
C LEU A 96 7.76 8.10 5.48
N PHE A 97 8.36 7.95 6.65
CA PHE A 97 7.61 7.58 7.84
C PHE A 97 6.57 8.63 8.18
N THR A 98 5.37 8.20 8.55
CA THR A 98 4.27 9.10 8.95
C THR A 98 4.38 9.56 10.40
N GLY A 99 5.27 8.92 11.17
CA GLY A 99 5.55 9.18 12.57
C GLY A 99 6.91 8.59 12.97
N SER A 100 6.97 7.91 14.11
CA SER A 100 8.19 7.24 14.54
C SER A 100 8.67 6.19 13.53
N PRO A 101 9.97 6.13 13.19
CA PRO A 101 10.52 5.10 12.31
C PRO A 101 10.49 3.69 12.92
N GLN A 102 10.16 3.57 14.21
CA GLN A 102 9.94 2.29 14.89
C GLN A 102 8.52 1.73 14.67
N VAL A 103 7.65 2.47 13.98
CA VAL A 103 6.32 2.02 13.57
C VAL A 103 6.33 1.85 12.05
N ALA A 104 5.92 0.70 11.57
CA ALA A 104 5.93 0.35 10.14
C ALA A 104 4.80 1.05 9.36
N SER A 105 4.74 2.37 9.47
CA SER A 105 3.73 3.22 8.85
C SER A 105 4.41 4.32 8.05
N LEU A 106 4.27 4.22 6.73
CA LEU A 106 4.88 5.12 5.76
C LEU A 106 3.83 5.70 4.81
N LYS A 107 4.21 6.75 4.12
CA LYS A 107 3.53 7.26 2.93
C LYS A 107 4.50 7.18 1.76
N VAL A 108 4.04 6.72 0.61
CA VAL A 108 4.85 6.53 -0.60
C VAL A 108 4.33 7.38 -1.74
N SER A 109 5.24 8.00 -2.50
CA SER A 109 4.93 8.74 -3.71
C SER A 109 5.79 8.24 -4.87
N PHE A 110 5.14 7.99 -6.00
CA PHE A 110 5.77 7.76 -7.31
C PHE A 110 5.60 8.96 -8.23
N PHE A 111 4.65 9.86 -7.91
CA PHE A 111 4.36 11.09 -8.65
C PHE A 111 4.01 12.18 -7.63
N GLY A 112 4.99 13.01 -7.29
CA GLY A 112 4.72 14.13 -6.38
C GLY A 112 3.70 15.12 -6.98
N PRO A 113 2.85 15.73 -6.15
CA PRO A 113 2.87 15.74 -4.68
C PRO A 113 1.99 14.66 -4.03
N PHE A 114 1.50 13.66 -4.77
CA PHE A 114 0.54 12.67 -4.30
C PHE A 114 1.23 11.54 -3.54
N TYR A 115 0.70 11.23 -2.35
CA TYR A 115 1.18 10.16 -1.48
C TYR A 115 0.05 9.16 -1.20
N GLY A 116 0.37 7.87 -1.23
CA GLY A 116 -0.46 6.77 -0.72
C GLY A 116 0.06 6.23 0.60
N GLY A 117 -0.83 5.66 1.42
CA GLY A 117 -0.44 4.95 2.65
C GLY A 117 0.28 3.63 2.33
N TYR A 118 1.22 3.26 3.20
CA TYR A 118 1.93 1.98 3.17
C TYR A 118 2.19 1.54 4.60
N HIS A 119 1.46 0.52 5.05
CA HIS A 119 1.46 0.10 6.44
C HIS A 119 1.70 -1.40 6.52
N VAL A 120 2.82 -1.80 7.12
CA VAL A 120 3.08 -3.22 7.39
C VAL A 120 2.26 -3.61 8.61
N VAL A 121 1.31 -4.53 8.44
CA VAL A 121 0.34 -4.92 9.49
C VAL A 121 0.61 -6.31 10.05
N GLN A 122 1.44 -7.09 9.37
CA GLN A 122 2.04 -8.31 9.87
C GLN A 122 3.42 -8.50 9.25
N LEU A 123 4.38 -8.92 10.04
CA LEU A 123 5.77 -9.08 9.64
C LEU A 123 6.37 -10.29 10.34
N ASP A 124 7.11 -11.12 9.61
CA ASP A 124 7.90 -12.21 10.17
C ASP A 124 8.99 -11.69 11.12
N ALA A 125 9.26 -12.40 12.20
CA ALA A 125 10.30 -12.02 13.16
C ALA A 125 11.70 -11.93 12.51
N ASP A 126 11.95 -12.73 11.47
CA ASP A 126 13.18 -12.71 10.68
C ASP A 126 13.07 -11.88 9.40
N TYR A 127 11.97 -11.11 9.23
CA TYR A 127 11.74 -10.22 8.07
C TYR A 127 11.72 -10.96 6.74
N ARG A 128 11.17 -12.18 6.70
CA ARG A 128 11.10 -13.00 5.48
C ARG A 128 9.81 -12.80 4.69
N TRP A 129 8.72 -12.40 5.34
CA TRP A 129 7.43 -12.14 4.71
C TRP A 129 6.68 -11.02 5.45
N ALA A 130 5.78 -10.34 4.74
CA ALA A 130 4.99 -9.24 5.26
C ALA A 130 3.60 -9.19 4.63
N LEU A 131 2.60 -8.72 5.41
CA LEU A 131 1.32 -8.23 4.92
C LEU A 131 1.32 -6.71 4.99
N VAL A 132 1.05 -6.06 3.88
CA VAL A 132 1.03 -4.61 3.74
C VAL A 132 -0.36 -4.16 3.34
N VAL A 133 -0.82 -3.05 3.92
CA VAL A 133 -2.11 -2.41 3.60
C VAL A 133 -1.84 -0.96 3.21
N GLY A 134 -2.56 -0.46 2.22
CA GLY A 134 -2.47 0.92 1.77
C GLY A 134 -3.30 1.90 2.59
N ALA A 135 -3.79 2.95 1.94
CA ALA A 135 -4.60 4.00 2.55
C ALA A 135 -5.97 3.49 3.03
N ASP A 136 -6.44 2.40 2.46
CA ASP A 136 -7.66 1.71 2.82
C ASP A 136 -7.55 0.21 2.51
N ARG A 137 -8.60 -0.57 2.82
CA ARG A 137 -8.63 -2.02 2.66
C ARG A 137 -8.73 -2.51 1.21
N SER A 138 -8.88 -1.61 0.25
CA SER A 138 -8.82 -1.98 -1.17
C SER A 138 -7.38 -2.14 -1.68
N TYR A 139 -6.39 -1.69 -0.91
CA TYR A 139 -4.96 -1.82 -1.22
C TYR A 139 -4.30 -2.79 -0.24
N ALA A 140 -3.90 -3.95 -0.73
CA ALA A 140 -3.20 -4.94 0.08
C ALA A 140 -2.20 -5.73 -0.76
N TRP A 141 -1.05 -6.05 -0.13
CA TRP A 141 0.02 -6.84 -0.74
C TRP A 141 0.56 -7.87 0.26
N ILE A 142 0.86 -9.04 -0.24
CA ILE A 142 1.68 -10.05 0.45
C ILE A 142 3.05 -10.03 -0.19
N LEU A 143 4.07 -9.73 0.60
CA LEU A 143 5.47 -9.66 0.17
C LEU A 143 6.28 -10.77 0.82
N ALA A 144 7.30 -11.27 0.12
CA ALA A 144 8.24 -12.23 0.66
C ALA A 144 9.66 -12.00 0.12
N ARG A 145 10.67 -12.50 0.86
CA ARG A 145 12.07 -12.52 0.41
C ARG A 145 12.29 -13.57 -0.67
N ASP A 146 11.50 -14.64 -0.63
CA ASP A 146 11.53 -15.71 -1.62
C ASP A 146 10.34 -15.59 -2.57
N LYS A 147 10.48 -16.10 -3.78
CA LYS A 147 9.44 -16.11 -4.82
C LYS A 147 8.23 -16.99 -4.47
N GLN A 148 8.34 -17.79 -3.43
CA GLN A 148 7.32 -18.70 -2.95
C GLN A 148 7.15 -18.57 -1.43
N LEU A 149 5.93 -18.77 -0.95
CA LEU A 149 5.61 -18.82 0.47
C LEU A 149 5.32 -20.27 0.89
N PRO A 150 5.80 -20.71 2.05
CA PRO A 150 5.34 -21.95 2.67
C PRO A 150 3.81 -21.91 2.88
N ALA A 151 3.12 -23.04 2.68
CA ALA A 151 1.66 -23.13 2.78
C ALA A 151 1.12 -22.64 4.15
N ALA A 152 1.83 -22.97 5.23
CA ALA A 152 1.45 -22.52 6.58
C ALA A 152 1.52 -20.98 6.73
N VAL A 153 2.55 -20.34 6.19
CA VAL A 153 2.71 -18.88 6.18
C VAL A 153 1.61 -18.22 5.34
N ARG A 154 1.34 -18.79 4.16
CA ARG A 154 0.24 -18.34 3.30
C ARG A 154 -1.09 -18.35 4.06
N SER A 155 -1.42 -19.45 4.72
CA SER A 155 -2.67 -19.58 5.51
C SER A 155 -2.73 -18.55 6.64
N GLN A 156 -1.61 -18.32 7.34
CA GLN A 156 -1.51 -17.33 8.41
C GLN A 156 -1.76 -15.91 7.90
N LEU A 157 -1.16 -15.54 6.77
CA LEU A 157 -1.31 -14.21 6.17
C LEU A 157 -2.73 -13.97 5.66
N LEU A 158 -3.35 -15.00 5.05
CA LEU A 158 -4.74 -14.92 4.59
C LEU A 158 -5.71 -14.79 5.77
N ALA A 159 -5.50 -15.52 6.86
CA ALA A 159 -6.32 -15.40 8.07
C ALA A 159 -6.23 -13.98 8.65
N LYS A 160 -5.01 -13.40 8.73
CA LYS A 160 -4.82 -12.01 9.19
C LYS A 160 -5.45 -11.00 8.25
N ALA A 161 -5.28 -11.17 6.94
CA ALA A 161 -5.89 -10.29 5.93
C ALA A 161 -7.43 -10.29 6.06
N GLN A 162 -8.03 -11.48 6.21
CA GLN A 162 -9.47 -11.62 6.41
C GLN A 162 -9.94 -10.98 7.73
N GLU A 163 -9.20 -11.19 8.84
CA GLU A 163 -9.48 -10.58 10.15
C GLU A 163 -9.58 -9.06 10.08
N ILE A 164 -8.69 -8.42 9.31
CA ILE A 164 -8.67 -6.96 9.15
C ILE A 164 -9.56 -6.45 8.01
N GLY A 165 -10.37 -7.32 7.38
CA GLY A 165 -11.38 -6.95 6.41
C GLY A 165 -10.87 -6.79 4.97
N ILE A 166 -9.75 -7.43 4.62
CA ILE A 166 -9.28 -7.51 3.22
C ILE A 166 -10.09 -8.59 2.47
N ALA A 167 -10.50 -8.28 1.24
CA ALA A 167 -11.21 -9.22 0.36
C ALA A 167 -10.24 -10.28 -0.20
N VAL A 168 -9.93 -11.29 0.61
CA VAL A 168 -8.90 -12.31 0.28
C VAL A 168 -9.24 -13.16 -0.93
N ASP A 169 -10.52 -13.29 -1.26
CA ASP A 169 -11.05 -13.95 -2.46
C ASP A 169 -10.75 -13.18 -3.75
N GLN A 170 -10.45 -11.89 -3.66
CA GLN A 170 -10.08 -11.02 -4.77
C GLN A 170 -8.57 -10.88 -4.97
N LEU A 171 -7.76 -11.56 -4.16
CA LEU A 171 -6.31 -11.50 -4.30
C LEU A 171 -5.84 -12.13 -5.61
N VAL A 172 -5.08 -11.36 -6.37
CA VAL A 172 -4.31 -11.84 -7.54
C VAL A 172 -3.01 -12.43 -7.03
N TRP A 173 -2.79 -13.72 -7.31
CA TRP A 173 -1.51 -14.40 -7.03
C TRP A 173 -0.55 -14.11 -8.19
N VAL A 174 0.57 -13.49 -7.84
CA VAL A 174 1.53 -13.01 -8.83
C VAL A 174 2.41 -14.17 -9.31
N ASP A 175 2.47 -14.35 -10.62
CA ASP A 175 3.42 -15.29 -11.23
C ASP A 175 4.86 -14.81 -11.01
N GLN A 176 5.68 -15.63 -10.35
CA GLN A 176 7.08 -15.38 -10.04
C GLN A 176 8.01 -16.38 -10.76
N SER A 177 7.56 -16.98 -11.87
CA SER A 177 8.24 -18.08 -12.54
C SER A 177 9.48 -17.67 -13.33
N ARG A 178 9.64 -16.37 -13.70
CA ARG A 178 10.78 -15.92 -14.49
C ARG A 178 12.08 -15.96 -13.69
N SER A 179 13.15 -16.41 -14.34
CA SER A 179 14.51 -16.48 -13.77
C SER A 179 15.29 -15.17 -13.88
N ASP A 180 14.86 -14.27 -14.77
CA ASP A 180 15.53 -13.01 -15.11
C ASP A 180 15.01 -11.79 -14.27
N SER A 181 14.34 -12.07 -13.17
CA SER A 181 13.71 -11.06 -12.28
C SER A 181 14.61 -10.61 -11.12
#